data_6c4532d65c4d9e94fd30d65f76a77b99
#
_entry.id   6c4532d65c4d9e94fd30d65f76a77b99
#
_cell.length_a   1.000
_cell.length_b   1.000
_cell.length_c   1.000
_cell.angle_alpha   90.00
_cell.angle_beta   90.00
_cell.angle_gamma   90.00
#
_symmetry.space_group_name_H-M   'P 1'
#
loop_
_entity.id
_entity.type
_entity.pdbx_description
1 polymer ?
#
loop_
_entity_poly.entity_id
_entity_poly.type
_entity_poly.pdbx_seq_one_letter_code
_entity_poly.pdbx_strand_id
1 'polypeptide(L)'
;MSKVFFTGDLHFGHENVLVFDHRPFETVEEMDAELIRRWNHKVGKGDLVYVLGDFIWKTRNDDAPSLIKSLNGQIILIKGNHDRFLHNAKAKEALAGIKDYDDICVTLEDGTKKRVILSHYFIPMYNGHRHQAIHLHAHSHFTDEADFEVDYAAYLNSIGCRNEIYNVGCMYWNFEPVTLDEILAQGRTIRPNYGERSPEYNVQFPWEKKAVSDPDDITWNVFYHDSNSGKIDTYNIFNHGSFRLYVKKAAKKCQTKDEFAKNLRSELMYYFWSKCEWEVLISPWISSRENEEMKIDVCWQVMNNWDVFLDYVWNNKRKL
;
A
#
# COMPACT_ATOMS: atom_id res chain seq x y z
N MET A 1 21.47 -23.64 15.84
CA MET A 1 20.04 -23.34 16.09
C MET A 1 19.40 -23.00 14.77
N SER A 2 18.17 -23.41 14.56
CA SER A 2 17.38 -23.01 13.39
C SER A 2 17.12 -21.51 13.46
N LYS A 3 17.35 -20.79 12.35
CA LYS A 3 17.08 -19.35 12.21
C LYS A 3 15.69 -19.13 11.62
N VAL A 4 15.14 -17.94 11.87
CA VAL A 4 13.89 -17.47 11.25
C VAL A 4 14.22 -16.33 10.30
N PHE A 5 13.83 -16.48 9.05
CA PHE A 5 14.03 -15.50 7.99
C PHE A 5 12.70 -14.94 7.50
N PHE A 6 12.75 -13.74 6.93
CA PHE A 6 11.61 -13.02 6.35
C PHE A 6 11.99 -12.50 4.96
N THR A 7 11.04 -12.51 4.06
CA THR A 7 11.12 -11.90 2.71
C THR A 7 9.72 -11.74 2.16
N GLY A 8 9.56 -11.03 1.06
CA GLY A 8 8.29 -10.86 0.34
C GLY A 8 8.51 -10.40 -1.08
N ASP A 9 7.46 -10.32 -1.86
CA ASP A 9 7.44 -9.77 -3.22
C ASP A 9 8.53 -10.37 -4.15
N LEU A 10 8.75 -11.67 -4.03
CA LEU A 10 9.76 -12.37 -4.85
C LEU A 10 9.35 -12.40 -6.32
N HIS A 11 8.05 -12.59 -6.59
CA HIS A 11 7.48 -12.58 -7.94
C HIS A 11 8.18 -13.51 -8.93
N PHE A 12 8.54 -14.74 -8.52
CA PHE A 12 9.14 -15.71 -9.42
C PHE A 12 8.35 -15.86 -10.73
N GLY A 13 9.02 -15.68 -11.86
CA GLY A 13 8.43 -15.77 -13.18
C GLY A 13 7.65 -14.53 -13.64
N HIS A 14 7.79 -13.39 -12.98
CA HIS A 14 7.11 -12.15 -13.34
C HIS A 14 8.04 -11.20 -14.11
N GLU A 15 7.98 -11.20 -15.42
CA GLU A 15 8.85 -10.39 -16.28
C GLU A 15 8.69 -8.88 -16.01
N ASN A 16 7.45 -8.40 -15.86
CA ASN A 16 7.21 -6.96 -15.69
C ASN A 16 7.79 -6.38 -14.40
N VAL A 17 8.05 -7.20 -13.37
CA VAL A 17 8.64 -6.72 -12.11
C VAL A 17 10.05 -6.19 -12.30
N LEU A 18 10.75 -6.64 -13.35
CA LEU A 18 12.08 -6.13 -13.71
C LEU A 18 12.04 -4.63 -14.00
N VAL A 19 10.96 -4.20 -14.67
CA VAL A 19 10.79 -2.80 -15.09
C VAL A 19 10.29 -1.94 -13.92
N PHE A 20 9.17 -2.30 -13.30
CA PHE A 20 8.56 -1.40 -12.32
C PHE A 20 9.27 -1.37 -10.95
N ASP A 21 10.03 -2.41 -10.60
CA ASP A 21 10.89 -2.43 -9.42
C ASP A 21 12.34 -2.03 -9.73
N HIS A 22 12.64 -1.72 -10.99
CA HIS A 22 14.03 -1.48 -11.43
C HIS A 22 15.01 -2.57 -10.97
N ARG A 23 14.59 -3.84 -11.06
CA ARG A 23 15.42 -4.97 -10.63
C ARG A 23 16.65 -5.11 -11.50
N PRO A 24 17.84 -5.37 -10.92
CA PRO A 24 19.11 -5.37 -11.64
C PRO A 24 19.36 -6.71 -12.39
N PHE A 25 18.38 -7.16 -13.17
CA PHE A 25 18.43 -8.39 -13.96
C PHE A 25 17.98 -8.11 -15.39
N GLU A 26 18.61 -8.75 -16.36
CA GLU A 26 18.27 -8.57 -17.77
C GLU A 26 17.03 -9.38 -18.17
N THR A 27 16.84 -10.56 -17.59
CA THR A 27 15.71 -11.45 -17.86
C THR A 27 15.09 -12.01 -16.60
N VAL A 28 13.85 -12.48 -16.72
CA VAL A 28 13.15 -13.11 -15.59
C VAL A 28 13.81 -14.43 -15.19
N GLU A 29 14.39 -15.17 -16.13
CA GLU A 29 15.12 -16.41 -15.84
C GLU A 29 16.39 -16.13 -15.04
N GLU A 30 17.12 -15.08 -15.38
CA GLU A 30 18.29 -14.62 -14.60
C GLU A 30 17.87 -14.22 -13.19
N MET A 31 16.80 -13.42 -13.07
CA MET A 31 16.24 -13.03 -11.78
C MET A 31 15.88 -14.25 -10.94
N ASP A 32 15.10 -15.17 -11.48
CA ASP A 32 14.66 -16.38 -10.79
C ASP A 32 15.85 -17.24 -10.31
N ALA A 33 16.85 -17.43 -11.18
CA ALA A 33 18.05 -18.19 -10.85
C ALA A 33 18.85 -17.52 -9.73
N GLU A 34 18.99 -16.20 -9.78
CA GLU A 34 19.75 -15.45 -8.77
C GLU A 34 19.00 -15.38 -7.44
N LEU A 35 17.68 -15.23 -7.43
CA LEU A 35 16.85 -15.32 -6.22
C LEU A 35 17.03 -16.68 -5.53
N ILE A 36 16.96 -17.79 -6.29
CA ILE A 36 17.17 -19.14 -5.76
C ILE A 36 18.60 -19.29 -5.20
N ARG A 37 19.60 -18.80 -5.93
CA ARG A 37 21.00 -18.88 -5.52
C ARG A 37 21.25 -18.14 -4.21
N ARG A 38 20.78 -16.88 -4.11
CA ARG A 38 20.94 -16.04 -2.90
C ARG A 38 20.20 -16.63 -1.73
N TRP A 39 18.96 -17.06 -1.93
CA TRP A 39 18.17 -17.75 -0.92
C TRP A 39 18.92 -18.96 -0.36
N ASN A 40 19.35 -19.88 -1.23
CA ASN A 40 19.99 -21.13 -0.82
C ASN A 40 21.41 -20.95 -0.25
N HIS A 41 22.07 -19.82 -0.56
CA HIS A 41 23.32 -19.45 0.07
C HIS A 41 23.14 -19.05 1.53
N LYS A 42 22.05 -18.40 1.87
CA LYS A 42 21.80 -17.81 3.19
C LYS A 42 20.95 -18.70 4.11
N VAL A 43 19.96 -19.37 3.56
CA VAL A 43 19.02 -20.21 4.28
C VAL A 43 19.48 -21.65 4.31
N GLY A 44 19.57 -22.23 5.49
CA GLY A 44 19.88 -23.66 5.70
C GLY A 44 18.62 -24.53 5.65
N LYS A 45 18.80 -25.85 5.44
CA LYS A 45 17.68 -26.80 5.35
C LYS A 45 16.81 -26.89 6.61
N GLY A 46 17.36 -26.56 7.77
CA GLY A 46 16.66 -26.61 9.05
C GLY A 46 16.02 -25.27 9.47
N ASP A 47 16.18 -24.23 8.67
CA ASP A 47 15.68 -22.90 8.98
C ASP A 47 14.20 -22.75 8.60
N LEU A 48 13.56 -21.71 9.15
CA LEU A 48 12.19 -21.33 8.86
C LEU A 48 12.18 -20.01 8.09
N VAL A 49 11.41 -19.94 7.00
CA VAL A 49 11.28 -18.72 6.20
C VAL A 49 9.82 -18.34 6.11
N TYR A 50 9.50 -17.13 6.54
CA TYR A 50 8.22 -16.48 6.28
C TYR A 50 8.32 -15.68 4.98
N VAL A 51 7.52 -16.07 3.98
CA VAL A 51 7.33 -15.27 2.76
C VAL A 51 6.06 -14.45 2.93
N LEU A 52 6.22 -13.14 2.93
CA LEU A 52 5.11 -12.19 3.15
C LEU A 52 4.41 -11.83 1.84
N GLY A 53 3.97 -12.85 1.12
CA GLY A 53 3.15 -12.73 -0.08
C GLY A 53 3.90 -12.47 -1.37
N ASP A 54 3.14 -12.56 -2.45
CA ASP A 54 3.56 -12.34 -3.83
C ASP A 54 4.82 -13.16 -4.20
N PHE A 55 4.72 -14.45 -3.86
CA PHE A 55 5.82 -15.37 -3.96
C PHE A 55 6.07 -15.83 -5.39
N ILE A 56 5.05 -16.42 -6.05
CA ILE A 56 5.18 -17.03 -7.37
C ILE A 56 4.11 -16.49 -8.32
N TRP A 57 4.55 -15.92 -9.44
CA TRP A 57 3.65 -15.37 -10.43
C TRP A 57 2.93 -16.48 -11.23
N LYS A 58 1.78 -16.15 -11.81
CA LYS A 58 0.90 -17.08 -12.54
C LYS A 58 1.58 -17.87 -13.66
N THR A 59 2.62 -17.33 -14.27
CA THR A 59 3.37 -18.00 -15.35
C THR A 59 4.09 -19.26 -14.89
N ARG A 60 4.34 -19.38 -13.56
CA ARG A 60 5.02 -20.52 -12.95
C ARG A 60 4.10 -21.41 -12.11
N ASN A 61 2.79 -21.30 -12.25
CA ASN A 61 1.83 -22.08 -11.46
C ASN A 61 2.04 -23.60 -11.56
N ASP A 62 2.43 -24.09 -12.75
CA ASP A 62 2.57 -25.53 -13.00
C ASP A 62 3.85 -26.12 -12.39
N ASP A 63 4.94 -25.34 -12.36
CA ASP A 63 6.23 -25.77 -11.79
C ASP A 63 6.46 -25.25 -10.36
N ALA A 64 5.50 -24.53 -9.79
CA ALA A 64 5.57 -24.00 -8.44
C ALA A 64 5.96 -25.06 -7.38
N PRO A 65 5.45 -26.31 -7.41
CA PRO A 65 5.89 -27.33 -6.45
C PRO A 65 7.38 -27.66 -6.55
N SER A 66 7.94 -27.63 -7.75
CA SER A 66 9.37 -27.91 -8.00
C SER A 66 10.23 -26.72 -7.52
N LEU A 67 9.79 -25.51 -7.82
CA LEU A 67 10.43 -24.29 -7.38
C LEU A 67 10.50 -24.23 -5.83
N ILE A 68 9.37 -24.43 -5.16
CA ILE A 68 9.32 -24.42 -3.68
C ILE A 68 10.28 -25.45 -3.09
N LYS A 69 10.32 -26.65 -3.65
CA LYS A 69 11.24 -27.73 -3.19
C LYS A 69 12.72 -27.46 -3.48
N SER A 70 13.03 -26.57 -4.42
CA SER A 70 14.40 -26.17 -4.73
C SER A 70 14.99 -25.18 -3.71
N LEU A 71 14.13 -24.54 -2.91
CA LEU A 71 14.51 -23.59 -1.88
C LEU A 71 14.78 -24.31 -0.55
N ASN A 72 15.84 -23.89 0.12
CA ASN A 72 16.19 -24.41 1.45
C ASN A 72 15.23 -23.88 2.54
N GLY A 73 15.05 -24.66 3.60
CA GLY A 73 14.27 -24.31 4.76
C GLY A 73 12.80 -24.73 4.67
N GLN A 74 12.06 -24.47 5.73
CA GLN A 74 10.63 -24.67 5.82
C GLN A 74 9.93 -23.34 5.52
N ILE A 75 9.05 -23.31 4.52
CA ILE A 75 8.44 -22.09 4.04
C ILE A 75 7.01 -21.95 4.56
N ILE A 76 6.73 -20.88 5.32
CA ILE A 76 5.38 -20.44 5.67
C ILE A 76 5.05 -19.23 4.81
N LEU A 77 3.95 -19.31 4.07
CA LEU A 77 3.46 -18.24 3.24
C LEU A 77 2.39 -17.42 4.00
N ILE A 78 2.62 -16.13 4.12
CA ILE A 78 1.57 -15.14 4.38
C ILE A 78 1.04 -14.73 3.02
N LYS A 79 -0.24 -14.97 2.72
CA LYS A 79 -0.77 -14.78 1.36
C LYS A 79 -0.74 -13.32 0.91
N GLY A 80 -0.25 -13.11 -0.31
CA GLY A 80 -0.37 -11.87 -1.07
C GLY A 80 -1.52 -11.93 -2.10
N ASN A 81 -1.74 -10.84 -2.79
CA ASN A 81 -2.80 -10.71 -3.79
C ASN A 81 -2.50 -11.45 -5.11
N HIS A 82 -1.24 -11.79 -5.36
CA HIS A 82 -0.82 -12.48 -6.59
C HIS A 82 -0.52 -13.97 -6.41
N ASP A 83 -0.68 -14.55 -5.23
CA ASP A 83 -0.34 -15.95 -4.92
C ASP A 83 -1.34 -16.96 -5.51
N ARG A 84 -1.62 -16.82 -6.82
CA ARG A 84 -2.55 -17.70 -7.57
C ARG A 84 -2.05 -19.12 -7.72
N PHE A 85 -0.74 -19.36 -7.58
CA PHE A 85 -0.17 -20.71 -7.58
C PHE A 85 -0.76 -21.61 -6.49
N LEU A 86 -1.37 -21.06 -5.46
CA LEU A 86 -2.09 -21.78 -4.42
C LEU A 86 -3.34 -22.56 -4.94
N HIS A 87 -3.75 -22.37 -6.19
CA HIS A 87 -4.72 -23.26 -6.82
C HIS A 87 -4.13 -24.67 -7.08
N ASN A 88 -2.81 -24.79 -7.15
CA ASN A 88 -2.10 -26.08 -7.28
C ASN A 88 -1.96 -26.77 -5.92
N ALA A 89 -2.65 -27.91 -5.75
CA ALA A 89 -2.63 -28.67 -4.49
C ALA A 89 -1.21 -29.12 -4.09
N LYS A 90 -0.38 -29.56 -5.04
CA LYS A 90 1.00 -29.98 -4.80
C LYS A 90 1.89 -28.82 -4.34
N ALA A 91 1.61 -27.61 -4.80
CA ALA A 91 2.32 -26.41 -4.35
C ALA A 91 1.96 -26.10 -2.87
N LYS A 92 0.68 -26.23 -2.50
CA LYS A 92 0.26 -26.09 -1.09
C LYS A 92 0.94 -27.13 -0.18
N GLU A 93 1.02 -28.37 -0.62
CA GLU A 93 1.66 -29.46 0.12
C GLU A 93 3.18 -29.26 0.27
N ALA A 94 3.81 -28.50 -0.60
CA ALA A 94 5.23 -28.18 -0.52
C ALA A 94 5.56 -27.09 0.50
N LEU A 95 4.54 -26.33 0.96
CA LEU A 95 4.68 -25.30 2.00
C LEU A 95 4.48 -25.89 3.39
N ALA A 96 5.26 -25.42 4.37
CA ALA A 96 5.09 -25.79 5.77
C ALA A 96 3.84 -25.17 6.41
N GLY A 97 3.33 -24.08 5.85
CA GLY A 97 2.10 -23.45 6.29
C GLY A 97 1.66 -22.33 5.37
N ILE A 98 0.36 -22.00 5.45
CA ILE A 98 -0.25 -20.90 4.69
C ILE A 98 -1.17 -20.14 5.65
N LYS A 99 -1.00 -18.83 5.71
CA LYS A 99 -1.75 -17.93 6.59
C LYS A 99 -2.10 -16.64 5.86
N ASP A 100 -3.09 -15.91 6.35
CA ASP A 100 -3.39 -14.54 5.88
C ASP A 100 -2.67 -13.48 6.76
N TYR A 101 -2.39 -13.87 8.00
CA TYR A 101 -1.80 -13.05 9.05
C TYR A 101 -1.17 -13.96 10.09
N ASP A 102 -0.08 -13.52 10.73
CA ASP A 102 0.49 -14.25 11.85
C ASP A 102 0.96 -13.31 12.96
N ASP A 103 0.98 -13.84 14.18
CA ASP A 103 1.42 -13.17 15.39
C ASP A 103 2.38 -14.11 16.11
N ILE A 104 3.67 -13.87 15.95
CA ILE A 104 4.72 -14.78 16.38
C ILE A 104 5.66 -14.16 17.42
N CYS A 105 6.44 -15.00 18.07
CA CYS A 105 7.52 -14.58 18.95
C CYS A 105 8.85 -15.03 18.35
N VAL A 106 9.74 -14.10 18.05
CA VAL A 106 11.08 -14.34 17.52
C VAL A 106 12.11 -14.09 18.62
N THR A 107 13.09 -14.99 18.75
CA THR A 107 14.21 -14.80 19.66
C THR A 107 15.41 -14.29 18.88
N LEU A 108 15.93 -13.13 19.26
CA LEU A 108 17.11 -12.49 18.68
C LEU A 108 18.40 -13.24 19.10
N GLU A 109 19.51 -12.94 18.42
CA GLU A 109 20.81 -13.54 18.73
C GLU A 109 21.30 -13.27 20.17
N ASP A 110 20.89 -12.14 20.74
CA ASP A 110 21.17 -11.76 22.15
C ASP A 110 20.25 -12.44 23.18
N GLY A 111 19.31 -13.28 22.73
CA GLY A 111 18.33 -13.97 23.56
C GLY A 111 17.06 -13.16 23.85
N THR A 112 16.97 -11.91 23.40
CA THR A 112 15.78 -11.07 23.55
C THR A 112 14.63 -11.63 22.71
N LYS A 113 13.42 -11.66 23.28
CA LYS A 113 12.21 -12.08 22.59
C LYS A 113 11.44 -10.87 22.07
N LYS A 114 11.07 -10.90 20.80
CA LYS A 114 10.26 -9.87 20.14
C LYS A 114 8.97 -10.48 19.60
N ARG A 115 7.86 -9.80 19.86
CA ARG A 115 6.57 -10.11 19.22
C ARG A 115 6.57 -9.49 17.84
N VAL A 116 6.25 -10.28 16.83
CA VAL A 116 6.28 -9.88 15.42
C VAL A 116 4.94 -10.19 14.77
N ILE A 117 4.37 -9.18 14.16
CA ILE A 117 3.12 -9.25 13.41
C ILE A 117 3.46 -9.32 11.94
N LEU A 118 2.93 -10.33 11.26
CA LEU A 118 3.20 -10.62 9.86
C LEU A 118 1.94 -10.43 9.02
N SER A 119 2.03 -9.62 8.00
CA SER A 119 1.00 -9.42 6.98
C SER A 119 1.66 -9.13 5.65
N HIS A 120 1.02 -9.47 4.54
CA HIS A 120 1.47 -8.99 3.23
C HIS A 120 1.32 -7.47 3.12
N TYR A 121 0.19 -6.95 3.60
CA TYR A 121 -0.11 -5.53 3.53
C TYR A 121 0.40 -4.75 4.74
N PHE A 122 0.70 -3.49 4.51
CA PHE A 122 0.98 -2.52 5.56
C PHE A 122 -0.24 -2.33 6.48
N ILE A 123 -0.05 -2.52 7.79
CA ILE A 123 -1.09 -2.31 8.81
C ILE A 123 -0.66 -1.17 9.74
N PRO A 124 -1.25 0.02 9.61
CA PRO A 124 -0.86 1.19 10.41
C PRO A 124 -1.00 0.99 11.92
N MET A 125 -2.05 0.27 12.34
CA MET A 125 -2.41 0.07 13.75
C MET A 125 -2.51 -1.44 14.06
N TYR A 126 -1.37 -2.13 13.94
CA TYR A 126 -1.27 -3.56 14.18
C TYR A 126 -1.35 -3.93 15.66
N ASN A 127 -1.63 -5.18 15.96
CA ASN A 127 -1.76 -5.67 17.32
C ASN A 127 -0.46 -5.50 18.11
N GLY A 128 -0.53 -4.79 19.24
CA GLY A 128 0.63 -4.56 20.10
C GLY A 128 1.57 -3.43 19.65
N HIS A 129 1.20 -2.60 18.66
CA HIS A 129 2.02 -1.48 18.18
C HIS A 129 2.44 -0.52 19.31
N ARG A 130 1.58 -0.30 20.34
CA ARG A 130 1.90 0.51 21.53
C ARG A 130 2.74 -0.24 22.57
N HIS A 131 2.95 -1.53 22.38
CA HIS A 131 3.66 -2.43 23.32
C HIS A 131 4.93 -3.03 22.69
N GLN A 132 5.58 -2.29 21.78
CA GLN A 132 6.84 -2.66 21.15
C GLN A 132 6.77 -3.94 20.28
N ALA A 133 5.59 -4.36 19.84
CA ALA A 133 5.49 -5.35 18.79
C ALA A 133 6.01 -4.76 17.47
N ILE A 134 6.63 -5.61 16.67
CA ILE A 134 7.18 -5.27 15.35
C ILE A 134 6.18 -5.70 14.30
N HIS A 135 5.97 -4.88 13.27
CA HIS A 135 5.20 -5.26 12.10
C HIS A 135 6.12 -5.43 10.89
N LEU A 136 6.11 -6.62 10.30
CA LEU A 136 6.76 -6.90 9.04
C LEU A 136 5.70 -7.06 7.95
N HIS A 137 5.93 -6.38 6.83
CA HIS A 137 5.04 -6.42 5.65
C HIS A 137 5.84 -6.39 4.34
N ALA A 138 5.14 -6.43 3.23
CA ALA A 138 5.66 -6.35 1.87
C ALA A 138 4.72 -5.49 0.99
N HIS A 139 4.38 -5.88 -0.20
CA HIS A 139 3.33 -5.34 -1.09
C HIS A 139 3.65 -4.02 -1.79
N SER A 140 4.10 -3.02 -1.07
CA SER A 140 4.19 -1.63 -1.59
C SER A 140 5.29 -1.42 -2.64
N HIS A 141 6.20 -2.37 -2.81
CA HIS A 141 7.30 -2.27 -3.77
C HIS A 141 8.02 -0.91 -3.70
N PHE A 142 8.51 -0.41 -4.85
CA PHE A 142 9.03 0.94 -5.01
C PHE A 142 7.96 1.88 -5.58
N THR A 143 6.82 2.01 -4.89
CA THR A 143 5.67 2.80 -5.34
C THR A 143 5.37 3.97 -4.39
N ASP A 144 4.36 4.76 -4.74
CA ASP A 144 3.87 5.85 -3.89
C ASP A 144 3.29 5.33 -2.55
N GLU A 145 2.89 4.05 -2.49
CA GLU A 145 2.47 3.40 -1.24
C GLU A 145 3.65 3.28 -0.27
N ALA A 146 4.85 2.95 -0.76
CA ALA A 146 6.06 2.92 0.07
C ALA A 146 6.43 4.31 0.61
N ASP A 147 6.23 5.36 -0.18
CA ASP A 147 6.40 6.75 0.27
C ASP A 147 5.41 7.09 1.39
N PHE A 148 4.14 6.70 1.23
CA PHE A 148 3.12 6.88 2.28
C PHE A 148 3.51 6.16 3.58
N GLU A 149 4.02 4.94 3.51
CA GLU A 149 4.47 4.17 4.68
C GLU A 149 5.58 4.89 5.46
N VAL A 150 6.56 5.44 4.74
CA VAL A 150 7.67 6.22 5.32
C VAL A 150 7.15 7.48 5.99
N ASP A 151 6.28 8.23 5.33
CA ASP A 151 5.71 9.48 5.83
C ASP A 151 4.80 9.22 7.04
N TYR A 152 4.01 8.14 7.01
CA TYR A 152 3.19 7.73 8.13
C TYR A 152 4.01 7.34 9.36
N ALA A 153 5.09 6.59 9.17
CA ALA A 153 6.01 6.25 10.25
C ALA A 153 6.68 7.50 10.86
N ALA A 154 7.07 8.46 10.03
CA ALA A 154 7.61 9.75 10.48
C ALA A 154 6.56 10.56 11.26
N TYR A 155 5.32 10.60 10.78
CA TYR A 155 4.21 11.25 11.49
C TYR A 155 3.98 10.64 12.87
N LEU A 156 3.89 9.31 12.97
CA LEU A 156 3.70 8.64 14.26
C LEU A 156 4.80 8.99 15.26
N ASN A 157 6.04 9.07 14.81
CA ASN A 157 7.14 9.48 15.68
C ASN A 157 7.03 10.93 16.13
N SER A 158 6.60 11.84 15.26
CA SER A 158 6.46 13.27 15.56
C SER A 158 5.44 13.53 16.68
N ILE A 159 4.46 12.65 16.81
CA ILE A 159 3.43 12.71 17.89
C ILE A 159 3.79 11.81 19.10
N GLY A 160 5.04 11.31 19.17
CA GLY A 160 5.50 10.46 20.27
C GLY A 160 4.95 9.02 20.24
N CYS A 161 4.31 8.61 19.15
CA CYS A 161 3.86 7.25 18.97
C CYS A 161 4.97 6.42 18.35
N ARG A 162 5.72 5.71 19.19
CA ARG A 162 6.76 4.81 18.70
C ARG A 162 6.14 3.68 17.89
N ASN A 163 6.69 3.43 16.72
CA ASN A 163 6.31 2.32 15.85
C ASN A 163 7.55 1.58 15.36
N GLU A 164 7.40 0.29 15.12
CA GLU A 164 8.43 -0.61 14.62
C GLU A 164 7.82 -1.35 13.42
N ILE A 165 7.80 -0.70 12.26
CA ILE A 165 7.23 -1.22 11.02
C ILE A 165 8.32 -1.29 9.97
N TYR A 166 8.48 -2.45 9.32
CA TYR A 166 9.52 -2.69 8.34
C TYR A 166 8.96 -3.43 7.12
N ASN A 167 9.32 -2.95 5.94
CA ASN A 167 9.07 -3.63 4.69
C ASN A 167 10.16 -4.67 4.44
N VAL A 168 9.78 -5.93 4.22
CA VAL A 168 10.68 -7.05 3.93
C VAL A 168 10.59 -7.53 2.49
N GLY A 169 10.02 -6.73 1.60
CA GLY A 169 10.08 -6.96 0.16
C GLY A 169 11.53 -7.16 -0.30
N CYS A 170 11.78 -8.17 -1.11
CA CYS A 170 13.13 -8.63 -1.44
C CYS A 170 14.02 -7.54 -2.05
N MET A 171 13.44 -6.55 -2.76
CA MET A 171 14.12 -5.43 -3.39
C MET A 171 14.83 -4.50 -2.39
N TYR A 172 14.35 -4.45 -1.14
CA TYR A 172 14.96 -3.65 -0.06
C TYR A 172 16.16 -4.35 0.58
N TRP A 173 16.30 -5.67 0.34
CA TRP A 173 17.21 -6.55 1.06
C TRP A 173 18.15 -7.31 0.12
N ASN A 174 18.59 -6.66 -0.95
CA ASN A 174 19.49 -7.25 -1.93
C ASN A 174 19.00 -8.62 -2.46
N PHE A 175 17.67 -8.78 -2.55
CA PHE A 175 17.02 -10.00 -3.02
C PHE A 175 17.39 -11.25 -2.20
N GLU A 176 17.61 -11.08 -0.90
CA GLU A 176 17.92 -12.15 0.06
C GLU A 176 16.89 -12.20 1.19
N PRO A 177 16.54 -13.38 1.71
CA PRO A 177 15.81 -13.48 2.98
C PRO A 177 16.64 -12.91 4.14
N VAL A 178 16.00 -12.24 5.09
CA VAL A 178 16.68 -11.55 6.20
C VAL A 178 16.15 -12.01 7.55
N THR A 179 17.03 -12.01 8.56
CA THR A 179 16.67 -12.27 9.96
C THR A 179 16.12 -11.01 10.62
N LEU A 180 15.43 -11.16 11.75
CA LEU A 180 14.97 -10.02 12.51
C LEU A 180 16.11 -9.16 13.04
N ASP A 181 17.25 -9.78 13.40
CA ASP A 181 18.46 -9.07 13.82
C ASP A 181 19.01 -8.17 12.71
N GLU A 182 19.06 -8.66 11.47
CA GLU A 182 19.49 -7.88 10.32
C GLU A 182 18.52 -6.71 10.06
N ILE A 183 17.21 -6.95 10.15
CA ILE A 183 16.18 -5.90 9.98
C ILE A 183 16.38 -4.79 11.01
N LEU A 184 16.54 -5.15 12.28
CA LEU A 184 16.70 -4.18 13.36
C LEU A 184 18.05 -3.45 13.28
N ALA A 185 19.10 -4.11 12.80
CA ALA A 185 20.43 -3.51 12.60
C ALA A 185 20.44 -2.48 11.46
N GLN A 186 19.74 -2.75 10.36
CA GLN A 186 19.59 -1.79 9.25
C GLN A 186 18.72 -0.61 9.66
N GLY A 187 17.78 -0.84 10.58
CA GLY A 187 16.81 0.16 10.98
C GLY A 187 15.68 0.33 9.97
N ARG A 188 15.05 1.50 9.97
CA ARG A 188 13.86 1.74 9.13
C ARG A 188 14.17 1.58 7.65
N THR A 189 13.18 1.08 6.94
CA THR A 189 13.18 1.05 5.47
C THR A 189 13.56 2.43 4.95
N ILE A 190 14.67 2.50 4.23
CA ILE A 190 15.10 3.73 3.57
C ILE A 190 14.15 3.98 2.42
N ARG A 191 13.74 5.24 2.23
CA ARG A 191 12.95 5.61 1.05
C ARG A 191 13.72 5.14 -0.19
N PRO A 192 13.10 4.36 -1.07
CA PRO A 192 13.78 3.84 -2.24
C PRO A 192 14.32 4.99 -3.09
N ASN A 193 15.54 4.83 -3.60
CA ASN A 193 16.03 5.70 -4.66
C ASN A 193 15.47 5.17 -5.98
N TYR A 194 14.36 5.73 -6.42
CA TYR A 194 13.67 5.29 -7.65
C TYR A 194 14.46 5.57 -8.94
N GLY A 195 15.63 6.20 -8.85
CA GLY A 195 16.28 6.75 -10.04
C GLY A 195 15.38 7.80 -10.73
N GLU A 196 15.65 8.09 -11.99
CA GLU A 196 14.66 8.79 -12.82
C GLU A 196 13.55 7.78 -13.14
N ARG A 197 12.32 8.01 -12.64
CA ARG A 197 11.15 7.21 -12.99
C ARG A 197 11.07 7.09 -14.51
N SER A 198 10.91 5.87 -15.00
CA SER A 198 10.69 5.67 -16.44
C SER A 198 9.56 6.61 -16.90
N PRO A 199 9.72 7.28 -18.04
CA PRO A 199 8.67 8.15 -18.60
C PRO A 199 7.32 7.45 -18.79
N GLU A 200 7.30 6.13 -18.85
CA GLU A 200 6.09 5.30 -18.95
C GLU A 200 5.30 5.23 -17.64
N TYR A 201 5.94 5.45 -16.49
CA TYR A 201 5.29 5.59 -15.19
C TYR A 201 4.96 7.04 -14.82
N ASN A 202 5.41 8.01 -15.60
CA ASN A 202 4.85 9.35 -15.61
C ASN A 202 3.50 9.33 -16.37
N VAL A 203 2.62 8.42 -16.03
CA VAL A 203 1.21 8.59 -16.33
C VAL A 203 0.80 9.81 -15.52
N GLN A 204 0.86 10.98 -16.12
CA GLN A 204 0.19 12.16 -15.58
C GLN A 204 -1.29 11.78 -15.52
N PHE A 205 -1.70 11.34 -14.36
CA PHE A 205 -3.13 11.19 -14.14
C PHE A 205 -3.77 12.55 -14.42
N PRO A 206 -4.96 12.61 -15.01
CA PRO A 206 -5.62 13.88 -15.32
C PRO A 206 -5.77 14.83 -14.11
N TRP A 207 -5.58 14.30 -12.90
CA TRP A 207 -5.61 15.01 -11.62
C TRP A 207 -4.23 15.45 -11.09
N GLU A 208 -3.10 14.96 -11.64
CA GLU A 208 -1.74 15.46 -11.35
C GLU A 208 -1.44 16.79 -12.04
N LYS A 209 -2.46 17.56 -12.33
CA LYS A 209 -2.23 18.95 -12.76
C LYS A 209 -1.51 19.66 -11.62
N LYS A 210 -0.36 20.26 -11.94
CA LYS A 210 0.38 21.21 -11.10
C LYS A 210 -0.59 22.02 -10.27
N ALA A 211 -0.26 22.25 -8.99
CA ALA A 211 -0.99 23.19 -8.17
C ALA A 211 -1.35 24.41 -9.03
N VAL A 212 -2.64 24.62 -9.24
CA VAL A 212 -3.11 25.66 -10.14
C VAL A 212 -2.65 26.96 -9.51
N SER A 213 -1.84 27.72 -10.21
CA SER A 213 -1.25 28.96 -9.70
C SER A 213 -2.27 30.07 -9.57
N ASP A 214 -3.42 29.92 -10.23
CA ASP A 214 -4.55 30.88 -10.18
C ASP A 214 -5.77 30.17 -9.56
N PRO A 215 -6.30 30.67 -8.41
CA PRO A 215 -7.50 30.15 -7.80
C PRO A 215 -8.74 30.16 -8.73
N ASP A 216 -8.79 31.07 -9.71
CA ASP A 216 -9.89 31.17 -10.64
C ASP A 216 -9.87 30.08 -11.72
N ASP A 217 -8.72 29.41 -11.91
CA ASP A 217 -8.57 28.26 -12.81
C ASP A 217 -9.01 26.94 -12.18
N ILE A 218 -9.35 26.92 -10.88
CA ILE A 218 -9.80 25.71 -10.20
C ILE A 218 -11.24 25.43 -10.57
N THR A 219 -11.48 24.39 -11.34
CA THR A 219 -12.82 24.07 -11.83
C THR A 219 -13.71 23.37 -10.81
N TRP A 220 -13.15 22.91 -9.68
CA TRP A 220 -13.85 22.14 -8.64
C TRP A 220 -14.63 20.96 -9.20
N ASN A 221 -14.08 20.31 -10.19
CA ASN A 221 -14.73 19.19 -10.85
C ASN A 221 -14.47 17.90 -10.10
N VAL A 222 -15.50 17.13 -9.90
CA VAL A 222 -15.43 15.73 -9.49
C VAL A 222 -15.48 14.85 -10.73
N PHE A 223 -14.63 13.83 -10.73
CA PHE A 223 -14.61 12.85 -11.79
C PHE A 223 -15.62 11.75 -11.48
N TYR A 224 -16.32 11.37 -12.50
CA TYR A 224 -17.34 10.36 -12.46
C TYR A 224 -17.01 9.28 -13.49
N HIS A 225 -16.90 8.05 -13.07
CA HIS A 225 -16.70 6.90 -13.94
C HIS A 225 -18.02 6.16 -14.12
N ASP A 226 -18.59 6.23 -15.32
CA ASP A 226 -19.73 5.41 -15.68
C ASP A 226 -19.27 3.98 -15.96
N SER A 227 -19.56 3.06 -15.04
CA SER A 227 -19.18 1.66 -15.13
C SER A 227 -19.81 0.93 -16.35
N ASN A 228 -20.92 1.45 -16.89
CA ASN A 228 -21.62 0.84 -18.02
C ASN A 228 -21.01 1.25 -19.37
N SER A 229 -20.56 2.49 -19.48
CA SER A 229 -19.99 3.02 -20.73
C SER A 229 -18.47 3.08 -20.76
N GLY A 230 -17.80 2.90 -19.60
CA GLY A 230 -16.36 3.09 -19.45
C GLY A 230 -15.92 4.55 -19.64
N LYS A 231 -16.84 5.49 -19.71
CA LYS A 231 -16.53 6.91 -19.87
C LYS A 231 -16.26 7.56 -18.53
N ILE A 232 -15.26 8.45 -18.53
CA ILE A 232 -15.01 9.35 -17.40
C ILE A 232 -15.74 10.65 -17.74
N ASP A 233 -16.68 11.03 -16.89
CA ASP A 233 -17.38 12.30 -16.97
C ASP A 233 -16.99 13.20 -15.80
N THR A 234 -17.15 14.50 -15.94
CA THR A 234 -16.78 15.47 -14.92
C THR A 234 -17.94 16.41 -14.66
N TYR A 235 -18.17 16.72 -13.39
CA TYR A 235 -19.11 17.79 -13.04
C TYR A 235 -18.59 18.59 -11.83
N ASN A 236 -19.03 19.85 -11.77
CA ASN A 236 -18.64 20.73 -10.67
C ASN A 236 -19.33 20.30 -9.37
N ILE A 237 -18.53 20.06 -8.30
CA ILE A 237 -19.02 19.58 -6.99
C ILE A 237 -20.14 20.48 -6.43
N PHE A 238 -20.13 21.78 -6.72
CA PHE A 238 -21.14 22.72 -6.25
C PHE A 238 -22.50 22.54 -6.91
N ASN A 239 -22.58 21.81 -8.02
CA ASN A 239 -23.84 21.45 -8.66
C ASN A 239 -24.51 20.24 -8.00
N HIS A 240 -23.79 19.50 -7.14
CA HIS A 240 -24.33 18.34 -6.47
C HIS A 240 -25.20 18.71 -5.27
N GLY A 241 -26.47 18.33 -5.29
CA GLY A 241 -27.44 18.73 -4.26
C GLY A 241 -27.09 18.27 -2.84
N SER A 242 -26.52 17.06 -2.72
CA SER A 242 -26.07 16.53 -1.41
C SER A 242 -24.90 17.36 -0.88
N PHE A 243 -23.92 17.74 -1.71
CA PHE A 243 -22.80 18.57 -1.28
C PHE A 243 -23.28 19.92 -0.72
N ARG A 244 -24.20 20.59 -1.43
CA ARG A 244 -24.81 21.84 -0.95
C ARG A 244 -25.51 21.67 0.40
N LEU A 245 -26.14 20.52 0.63
CA LEU A 245 -26.79 20.25 1.92
C LEU A 245 -25.77 20.17 3.06
N TYR A 246 -24.61 19.54 2.85
CA TYR A 246 -23.55 19.47 3.86
C TYR A 246 -22.91 20.83 4.12
N VAL A 247 -22.68 21.63 3.10
CA VAL A 247 -22.22 23.02 3.25
C VAL A 247 -23.20 23.83 4.09
N LYS A 248 -24.51 23.71 3.81
CA LYS A 248 -25.57 24.38 4.59
C LYS A 248 -25.62 23.91 6.04
N LYS A 249 -25.41 22.64 6.29
CA LYS A 249 -25.34 22.09 7.65
C LYS A 249 -24.15 22.66 8.42
N ALA A 250 -22.96 22.67 7.79
CA ALA A 250 -21.76 23.23 8.37
C ALA A 250 -21.91 24.71 8.70
N ALA A 251 -22.60 25.47 7.83
CA ALA A 251 -22.80 26.91 7.99
C ALA A 251 -23.80 27.30 9.09
N LYS A 252 -24.78 26.43 9.43
CA LYS A 252 -25.92 26.78 10.30
C LYS A 252 -25.55 27.21 11.72
N LYS A 253 -24.37 26.80 12.22
CA LYS A 253 -23.97 27.01 13.63
C LYS A 253 -22.65 27.77 13.78
N CYS A 254 -22.09 28.32 12.71
CA CYS A 254 -20.77 28.91 12.72
C CYS A 254 -20.84 30.42 12.67
N GLN A 255 -20.14 31.09 13.60
CA GLN A 255 -19.94 32.51 13.63
C GLN A 255 -18.61 32.92 12.98
N THR A 256 -17.62 32.05 13.03
CA THR A 256 -16.29 32.29 12.49
C THR A 256 -15.97 31.34 11.35
N LYS A 257 -14.98 31.73 10.50
CA LYS A 257 -14.47 30.87 9.42
C LYS A 257 -13.81 29.60 9.98
N ASP A 258 -13.13 29.68 11.12
CA ASP A 258 -12.45 28.53 11.75
C ASP A 258 -13.45 27.48 12.25
N GLU A 259 -14.54 27.92 12.89
CA GLU A 259 -15.64 27.02 13.27
C GLU A 259 -16.28 26.37 12.05
N PHE A 260 -16.48 27.16 10.98
CA PHE A 260 -17.01 26.64 9.73
C PHE A 260 -16.06 25.62 9.11
N ALA A 261 -14.75 25.89 9.07
CA ALA A 261 -13.75 24.97 8.52
C ALA A 261 -13.77 23.62 9.25
N LYS A 262 -13.82 23.66 10.58
CA LYS A 262 -13.89 22.43 11.42
C LYS A 262 -15.17 21.63 11.13
N ASN A 263 -16.31 22.31 11.08
CA ASN A 263 -17.60 21.67 10.84
C ASN A 263 -17.72 21.18 9.39
N LEU A 264 -17.24 21.96 8.41
CA LEU A 264 -17.25 21.56 7.01
C LEU A 264 -16.39 20.31 6.79
N ARG A 265 -15.20 20.25 7.39
CA ARG A 265 -14.34 19.08 7.29
C ARG A 265 -15.01 17.82 7.84
N SER A 266 -15.70 17.94 8.98
CA SER A 266 -16.45 16.83 9.57
C SER A 266 -17.63 16.40 8.69
N GLU A 267 -18.40 17.34 8.16
CA GLU A 267 -19.55 17.04 7.28
C GLU A 267 -19.10 16.46 5.94
N LEU A 268 -17.99 16.95 5.37
CA LEU A 268 -17.42 16.40 4.13
C LEU A 268 -16.87 15.01 4.34
N MET A 269 -16.20 14.72 5.46
CA MET A 269 -15.76 13.36 5.79
C MET A 269 -16.96 12.42 5.87
N TYR A 270 -18.06 12.85 6.49
CA TYR A 270 -19.28 12.06 6.53
C TYR A 270 -19.92 11.90 5.14
N TYR A 271 -19.94 12.96 4.34
CA TYR A 271 -20.43 12.93 2.96
C TYR A 271 -19.64 11.92 2.11
N PHE A 272 -18.32 11.99 2.16
CA PHE A 272 -17.45 11.09 1.43
C PHE A 272 -17.60 9.66 1.93
N TRP A 273 -17.67 9.46 3.25
CA TRP A 273 -17.91 8.16 3.86
C TRP A 273 -19.24 7.53 3.44
N SER A 274 -20.29 8.31 3.39
CA SER A 274 -21.64 7.79 3.12
C SER A 274 -21.95 7.62 1.63
N LYS A 275 -21.18 8.26 0.75
CA LYS A 275 -21.43 8.32 -0.70
C LYS A 275 -20.30 7.76 -1.55
N CYS A 276 -19.09 7.76 -1.02
CA CYS A 276 -17.93 7.14 -1.64
C CYS A 276 -17.53 5.94 -0.78
N GLU A 277 -17.32 4.79 -1.38
CA GLU A 277 -16.69 3.70 -0.67
C GLU A 277 -15.28 4.15 -0.26
N TRP A 278 -14.86 3.79 0.93
CA TRP A 278 -13.55 4.17 1.53
C TRP A 278 -12.37 3.90 0.62
N GLU A 279 -12.48 2.89 -0.21
CA GLU A 279 -11.52 2.48 -1.23
C GLU A 279 -11.24 3.56 -2.29
N VAL A 280 -12.19 4.46 -2.56
CA VAL A 280 -12.06 5.55 -3.53
C VAL A 280 -11.16 6.67 -3.01
N LEU A 281 -11.02 6.82 -1.70
CA LEU A 281 -10.14 7.80 -1.06
C LEU A 281 -8.66 7.38 -1.07
N ILE A 282 -8.38 6.08 -1.22
CA ILE A 282 -7.06 5.48 -1.07
C ILE A 282 -6.53 4.91 -2.39
N SER A 283 -7.41 4.50 -3.30
CA SER A 283 -6.99 3.95 -4.58
C SER A 283 -7.90 4.39 -5.73
N PRO A 284 -7.39 5.14 -6.71
CA PRO A 284 -8.14 5.47 -7.93
C PRO A 284 -8.39 4.25 -8.83
N TRP A 285 -7.96 3.05 -8.45
CA TRP A 285 -7.90 1.86 -9.31
C TRP A 285 -8.76 0.70 -8.87
N ILE A 286 -9.74 0.89 -7.99
CA ILE A 286 -10.61 -0.21 -7.65
C ILE A 286 -11.57 -0.46 -8.80
N SER A 287 -11.20 -1.52 -9.52
CA SER A 287 -12.05 -2.15 -10.50
C SER A 287 -13.44 -2.42 -9.94
N SER A 288 -14.42 -1.90 -10.68
CA SER A 288 -15.82 -2.27 -10.65
C SER A 288 -16.11 -3.60 -9.95
N ARG A 289 -16.73 -3.57 -8.81
CA ARG A 289 -17.77 -4.54 -8.51
C ARG A 289 -19.08 -3.98 -9.03
N GLU A 290 -19.71 -4.79 -9.84
CA GLU A 290 -21.01 -4.62 -10.44
C GLU A 290 -22.00 -4.06 -9.43
N ASN A 291 -22.25 -2.76 -9.47
CA ASN A 291 -23.48 -2.13 -9.02
C ASN A 291 -23.56 -0.75 -9.65
N GLU A 292 -24.73 -0.45 -10.19
CA GLU A 292 -25.14 0.69 -11.01
C GLU A 292 -25.09 2.05 -10.27
N GLU A 293 -24.34 2.18 -9.18
CA GLU A 293 -24.25 3.43 -8.46
C GLU A 293 -23.02 4.23 -8.92
N MET A 294 -23.30 5.47 -9.32
CA MET A 294 -22.32 6.48 -9.69
C MET A 294 -21.26 6.65 -8.59
N LYS A 295 -20.01 6.25 -8.84
CA LYS A 295 -18.88 6.51 -7.95
C LYS A 295 -18.36 7.93 -8.19
N ILE A 296 -18.50 8.76 -7.19
CA ILE A 296 -17.96 10.12 -7.19
C ILE A 296 -16.52 10.04 -6.69
N ASP A 297 -15.55 10.23 -7.59
CA ASP A 297 -14.17 10.43 -7.18
C ASP A 297 -14.06 11.76 -6.43
N VAL A 298 -13.53 11.69 -5.22
CA VAL A 298 -13.28 12.88 -4.43
C VAL A 298 -12.20 13.69 -5.13
N CYS A 299 -12.54 14.94 -5.42
CA CYS A 299 -11.64 15.82 -6.11
C CYS A 299 -10.37 16.05 -5.30
N TRP A 300 -9.26 15.47 -5.75
CA TRP A 300 -7.92 15.73 -5.24
C TRP A 300 -7.63 17.21 -5.10
N GLN A 301 -8.22 18.02 -5.99
CA GLN A 301 -8.11 19.47 -5.95
C GLN A 301 -8.66 20.09 -4.66
N VAL A 302 -9.74 19.52 -4.08
CA VAL A 302 -10.29 19.99 -2.80
C VAL A 302 -9.31 19.74 -1.65
N MET A 303 -8.67 18.58 -1.63
CA MET A 303 -7.74 18.22 -0.55
C MET A 303 -6.41 18.98 -0.67
N ASN A 304 -5.88 19.12 -1.87
CA ASN A 304 -4.62 19.82 -2.12
C ASN A 304 -4.73 21.35 -2.08
N ASN A 305 -5.95 21.89 -2.23
CA ASN A 305 -6.21 23.33 -2.21
C ASN A 305 -7.24 23.66 -1.12
N TRP A 306 -7.14 23.04 0.06
CA TRP A 306 -8.14 23.17 1.11
C TRP A 306 -8.42 24.59 1.51
N ASP A 307 -7.41 25.44 1.65
CA ASP A 307 -7.59 26.83 2.07
C ASP A 307 -8.34 27.65 1.01
N VAL A 308 -8.01 27.46 -0.25
CA VAL A 308 -8.69 28.11 -1.39
C VAL A 308 -10.13 27.62 -1.50
N PHE A 309 -10.34 26.31 -1.36
CA PHE A 309 -11.67 25.71 -1.35
C PHE A 309 -12.53 26.27 -0.19
N LEU A 310 -11.94 26.31 1.01
CA LEU A 310 -12.58 26.83 2.21
C LEU A 310 -12.96 28.31 2.03
N ASP A 311 -12.08 29.13 1.46
CA ASP A 311 -12.35 30.54 1.17
C ASP A 311 -13.51 30.71 0.21
N TYR A 312 -13.50 29.94 -0.88
CA TYR A 312 -14.58 29.95 -1.84
C TYR A 312 -15.94 29.59 -1.22
N VAL A 313 -15.98 28.49 -0.47
CA VAL A 313 -17.22 28.00 0.17
C VAL A 313 -17.69 28.95 1.26
N TRP A 314 -16.78 29.51 2.06
CA TRP A 314 -17.13 30.49 3.09
C TRP A 314 -17.75 31.77 2.49
N ASN A 315 -17.14 32.29 1.45
CA ASN A 315 -17.60 33.50 0.80
C ASN A 315 -18.94 33.30 0.05
N ASN A 316 -19.19 32.10 -0.44
CA ASN A 316 -20.39 31.75 -1.21
C ASN A 316 -21.45 30.96 -0.43
N LYS A 317 -21.26 30.68 0.87
CA LYS A 317 -22.15 29.83 1.70
C LYS A 317 -23.63 30.21 1.71
N ARG A 318 -23.96 31.47 1.37
CA ARG A 318 -25.35 31.92 1.26
C ARG A 318 -25.97 31.63 -0.12
N LYS A 319 -25.13 31.43 -1.14
CA LYS A 319 -25.54 31.11 -2.51
C LYS A 319 -25.59 29.62 -2.77
N LEU A 320 -24.72 28.86 -2.08
CA LEU A 320 -24.69 27.42 -2.09
C LEU A 320 -25.80 26.85 -1.20
#